data_f7179dad680e9e61212173a37fc6e142
#
_entry.id   f7179dad680e9e61212173a37fc6e142
#
_cell.length_a   1.000
_cell.length_b   1.000
_cell.length_c   1.000
_cell.angle_alpha   90.00
_cell.angle_beta   90.00
_cell.angle_gamma   90.00
#
_symmetry.space_group_name_H-M   'P 1'
#
loop_
_entity.id
_entity.type
_entity.pdbx_description
1 polymer ?
#
loop_
_entity_poly.entity_id
_entity_poly.type
_entity_poly.pdbx_seq_one_letter_code
_entity_poly.pdbx_strand_id
1 'polypeptide(L)'
;MPIIEDTIPEDIEYLYWVGCAGSLDERGRKQVESTARMLHRAGVTFGILGPREACTGDPARRMGNEYLFQEMAKANIETLNSVGTKKIVASCPHCFNTIKNEYPSLGGNYEVIHHAELLTHLMKVGRLRPGFNYKGTVTYHDPCYLGRHNRVIMEPRQVLAGIPGVTQVEMGRCREKGFCCGAGGARMWMEENIGKRVNMERTNEALATGADIISTACPFCMIMLDDAVKANGKGDEVSVVDISQMIEKSIG
;
A
#
# COMPACT_ATOMS: atom_id res chain seq x y z
N MET A 1 -12.38 8.77 -10.32
CA MET A 1 -12.20 9.28 -8.95
C MET A 1 -12.46 10.78 -8.98
N PRO A 2 -13.38 11.32 -8.17
CA PRO A 2 -13.63 12.75 -8.11
C PRO A 2 -12.40 13.49 -7.56
N ILE A 3 -12.05 14.62 -8.19
CA ILE A 3 -10.97 15.49 -7.74
C ILE A 3 -11.60 16.57 -6.85
N ILE A 4 -11.02 16.78 -5.68
CA ILE A 4 -11.43 17.81 -4.74
C ILE A 4 -10.69 19.10 -5.12
N GLU A 5 -11.41 20.07 -5.65
CA GLU A 5 -10.82 21.32 -6.12
C GLU A 5 -10.69 22.35 -4.98
N ASP A 6 -11.74 22.57 -4.21
CA ASP A 6 -11.78 23.58 -3.14
C ASP A 6 -11.89 22.96 -1.75
N THR A 7 -13.09 22.55 -1.36
CA THR A 7 -13.38 21.97 -0.05
C THR A 7 -13.95 20.57 -0.22
N ILE A 8 -13.62 19.67 0.71
CA ILE A 8 -14.18 18.32 0.70
C ILE A 8 -15.69 18.42 0.94
N PRO A 9 -16.54 17.93 -0.01
CA PRO A 9 -17.98 17.83 0.19
C PRO A 9 -18.36 17.02 1.43
N GLU A 10 -19.47 17.37 2.09
CA GLU A 10 -19.91 16.69 3.32
C GLU A 10 -20.25 15.20 3.14
N ASP A 11 -20.62 14.79 1.93
CA ASP A 11 -20.92 13.42 1.57
C ASP A 11 -19.67 12.58 1.28
N ILE A 12 -18.49 13.17 1.24
CA ILE A 12 -17.21 12.47 1.07
C ILE A 12 -16.70 11.98 2.43
N GLU A 13 -16.66 10.65 2.59
CA GLU A 13 -16.20 9.99 3.82
C GLU A 13 -14.68 10.03 3.99
N TYR A 14 -13.93 9.86 2.89
CA TYR A 14 -12.45 9.81 2.91
C TYR A 14 -11.83 10.65 1.81
N LEU A 15 -10.71 11.30 2.14
CA LEU A 15 -9.72 11.67 1.14
C LEU A 15 -8.86 10.43 0.84
N TYR A 16 -8.82 9.98 -0.41
CA TYR A 16 -7.92 8.89 -0.82
C TYR A 16 -6.58 9.48 -1.25
N TRP A 17 -5.55 9.22 -0.45
CA TRP A 17 -4.16 9.58 -0.73
C TRP A 17 -3.56 8.57 -1.71
N VAL A 18 -3.33 8.99 -2.96
CA VAL A 18 -2.86 8.15 -4.07
C VAL A 18 -1.37 7.80 -3.91
N GLY A 19 -0.56 8.77 -3.55
CA GLY A 19 0.88 8.62 -3.39
C GLY A 19 1.66 8.61 -4.71
N CYS A 20 2.95 8.90 -4.63
CA CYS A 20 3.82 9.02 -5.81
C CYS A 20 3.94 7.69 -6.60
N ALA A 21 4.04 6.56 -5.95
CA ALA A 21 4.10 5.26 -6.63
C ALA A 21 2.79 4.94 -7.37
N GLY A 22 1.65 5.32 -6.78
CA GLY A 22 0.33 5.16 -7.41
C GLY A 22 0.11 6.09 -8.61
N SER A 23 0.81 7.21 -8.66
CA SER A 23 0.70 8.18 -9.75
C SER A 23 1.69 7.92 -10.90
N LEU A 24 2.91 7.50 -10.59
CA LEU A 24 4.03 7.50 -11.54
C LEU A 24 4.39 6.12 -12.10
N ASP A 25 4.14 5.04 -11.35
CA ASP A 25 4.42 3.66 -11.78
C ASP A 25 3.13 2.99 -12.27
N GLU A 26 3.19 2.27 -13.40
CA GLU A 26 2.02 1.61 -13.99
C GLU A 26 1.42 0.54 -13.06
N ARG A 27 2.26 -0.21 -12.35
CA ARG A 27 1.82 -1.24 -11.38
C ARG A 27 1.14 -0.60 -10.18
N GLY A 28 1.72 0.49 -9.67
CA GLY A 28 1.14 1.30 -8.61
C GLY A 28 -0.21 1.91 -9.00
N ARG A 29 -0.33 2.37 -10.25
CA ARG A 29 -1.59 2.91 -10.81
C ARG A 29 -2.69 1.85 -10.83
N LYS A 30 -2.38 0.63 -11.32
CA LYS A 30 -3.32 -0.50 -11.29
C LYS A 30 -3.78 -0.86 -9.88
N GLN A 31 -2.88 -0.79 -8.90
CA GLN A 31 -3.20 -1.01 -7.48
C GLN A 31 -4.14 0.09 -6.93
N VAL A 32 -3.85 1.37 -7.22
CA VAL A 32 -4.72 2.50 -6.82
C VAL A 32 -6.10 2.39 -7.44
N GLU A 33 -6.19 2.09 -8.73
CA GLU A 33 -7.46 1.89 -9.43
C GLU A 33 -8.27 0.73 -8.84
N SER A 34 -7.61 -0.40 -8.54
CA SER A 34 -8.23 -1.54 -7.88
C SER A 34 -8.79 -1.16 -6.51
N THR A 35 -8.00 -0.46 -5.69
CA THR A 35 -8.46 0.03 -4.38
C THR A 35 -9.65 0.96 -4.54
N ALA A 36 -9.61 1.91 -5.47
CA ALA A 36 -10.72 2.84 -5.74
C ALA A 36 -12.00 2.11 -6.17
N ARG A 37 -11.88 1.09 -7.05
CA ARG A 37 -13.03 0.26 -7.45
C ARG A 37 -13.62 -0.50 -6.27
N MET A 38 -12.78 -1.03 -5.36
CA MET A 38 -13.25 -1.74 -4.17
C MET A 38 -13.97 -0.81 -3.19
N LEU A 39 -13.44 0.40 -2.97
CA LEU A 39 -14.10 1.41 -2.15
C LEU A 39 -15.46 1.82 -2.74
N HIS A 40 -15.50 2.07 -4.05
CA HIS A 40 -16.74 2.41 -4.74
C HIS A 40 -17.79 1.29 -4.64
N ARG A 41 -17.39 0.03 -4.90
CA ARG A 41 -18.28 -1.14 -4.75
C ARG A 41 -18.80 -1.32 -3.33
N ALA A 42 -18.00 -0.99 -2.35
CA ALA A 42 -18.40 -1.02 -0.94
C ALA A 42 -19.29 0.18 -0.54
N GLY A 43 -19.61 1.09 -1.47
CA GLY A 43 -20.38 2.29 -1.20
C GLY A 43 -19.65 3.32 -0.32
N VAL A 44 -18.32 3.29 -0.28
CA VAL A 44 -17.50 4.32 0.38
C VAL A 44 -17.39 5.51 -0.56
N THR A 45 -17.73 6.68 -0.07
CA THR A 45 -17.56 7.93 -0.81
C THR A 45 -16.17 8.50 -0.55
N PHE A 46 -15.44 8.82 -1.61
CA PHE A 46 -14.09 9.35 -1.49
C PHE A 46 -13.74 10.29 -2.65
N GLY A 47 -12.78 11.18 -2.39
CA GLY A 47 -12.18 12.03 -3.40
C GLY A 47 -10.66 12.00 -3.32
N ILE A 48 -9.99 12.55 -4.33
CA ILE A 48 -8.52 12.67 -4.41
C ILE A 48 -8.12 14.13 -4.58
N LEU A 49 -6.90 14.48 -4.23
CA LEU A 49 -6.36 15.84 -4.47
C LEU A 49 -5.94 16.08 -5.92
N GLY A 50 -5.78 15.00 -6.70
CA GLY A 50 -5.32 15.10 -8.08
C GLY A 50 -3.94 15.78 -8.19
N PRO A 51 -3.80 16.83 -9.04
CA PRO A 51 -2.52 17.51 -9.25
C PRO A 51 -1.96 18.25 -8.02
N ARG A 52 -2.79 18.47 -6.98
CA ARG A 52 -2.38 19.11 -5.73
C ARG A 52 -1.71 18.15 -4.75
N GLU A 53 -1.79 16.84 -5.00
CA GLU A 53 -1.11 15.85 -4.18
C GLU A 53 0.38 15.81 -4.50
N ALA A 54 1.22 15.99 -3.51
CA ALA A 54 2.67 15.86 -3.63
C ALA A 54 3.19 14.68 -2.78
N CYS A 55 4.44 14.28 -2.96
CA CYS A 55 5.07 13.26 -2.13
C CYS A 55 5.04 13.69 -0.65
N THR A 56 4.77 12.74 0.25
CA THR A 56 4.73 13.00 1.70
C THR A 56 6.08 13.40 2.32
N GLY A 57 7.18 13.27 1.56
CA GLY A 57 8.52 13.56 2.05
C GLY A 57 9.20 12.37 2.76
N ASP A 58 8.51 11.21 2.91
CA ASP A 58 9.11 10.03 3.56
C ASP A 58 10.49 9.65 2.98
N PRO A 59 10.69 9.55 1.66
CA PRO A 59 12.01 9.22 1.11
C PRO A 59 13.09 10.23 1.51
N ALA A 60 12.80 11.52 1.51
CA ALA A 60 13.73 12.57 1.91
C ALA A 60 14.14 12.42 3.38
N ARG A 61 13.18 12.21 4.27
CA ARG A 61 13.43 12.01 5.69
C ARG A 61 14.29 10.77 5.95
N ARG A 62 13.97 9.64 5.30
CA ARG A 62 14.72 8.37 5.45
C ARG A 62 16.15 8.46 4.91
N MET A 63 16.42 9.34 3.94
CA MET A 63 17.77 9.64 3.47
C MET A 63 18.55 10.61 4.39
N GLY A 64 17.91 11.16 5.42
CA GLY A 64 18.50 12.14 6.34
C GLY A 64 18.34 13.60 5.89
N ASN A 65 17.55 13.88 4.84
CA ASN A 65 17.26 15.25 4.42
C ASN A 65 16.01 15.78 5.14
N GLU A 66 16.17 16.11 6.42
CA GLU A 66 15.11 16.59 7.28
C GLU A 66 14.52 17.93 6.80
N TYR A 67 15.37 18.82 6.28
CA TYR A 67 14.92 20.10 5.75
C TYR A 67 13.91 19.92 4.61
N LEU A 68 14.29 19.11 3.60
CA LEU A 68 13.40 18.84 2.47
C LEU A 68 12.11 18.15 2.92
N PHE A 69 12.21 17.20 3.87
CA PHE A 69 11.03 16.56 4.44
C PHE A 69 10.07 17.59 5.04
N GLN A 70 10.56 18.51 5.87
CA GLN A 70 9.71 19.49 6.53
C GLN A 70 9.05 20.46 5.54
N GLU A 71 9.74 20.89 4.51
CA GLU A 71 9.16 21.74 3.47
C GLU A 71 8.03 21.01 2.71
N MET A 72 8.26 19.76 2.31
CA MET A 72 7.25 18.93 1.65
C MET A 72 6.05 18.65 2.57
N ALA A 73 6.31 18.33 3.83
CA ALA A 73 5.28 18.05 4.82
C ALA A 73 4.40 19.28 5.11
N LYS A 74 5.00 20.46 5.30
CA LYS A 74 4.26 21.72 5.53
C LYS A 74 3.36 22.07 4.34
N ALA A 75 3.89 21.95 3.10
CA ALA A 75 3.10 22.22 1.90
C ALA A 75 1.89 21.26 1.77
N ASN A 76 2.09 19.95 2.07
CA ASN A 76 1.00 18.99 2.09
C ASN A 76 -0.01 19.26 3.21
N ILE A 77 0.45 19.64 4.41
CA ILE A 77 -0.42 20.00 5.54
C ILE A 77 -1.27 21.22 5.19
N GLU A 78 -0.67 22.25 4.58
CA GLU A 78 -1.41 23.41 4.10
C GLU A 78 -2.49 23.03 3.09
N THR A 79 -2.15 22.18 2.11
CA THR A 79 -3.10 21.67 1.12
C THR A 79 -4.24 20.87 1.79
N LEU A 80 -3.91 19.95 2.69
CA LEU A 80 -4.90 19.14 3.39
C LEU A 80 -5.83 19.96 4.27
N ASN A 81 -5.29 20.98 4.96
CA ASN A 81 -6.07 21.90 5.79
C ASN A 81 -6.96 22.82 4.94
N SER A 82 -6.46 23.29 3.80
CA SER A 82 -7.23 24.19 2.90
C SER A 82 -8.51 23.52 2.36
N VAL A 83 -8.47 22.18 2.15
CA VAL A 83 -9.65 21.43 1.69
C VAL A 83 -10.49 20.86 2.83
N GLY A 84 -10.13 21.13 4.09
CA GLY A 84 -10.88 20.67 5.26
C GLY A 84 -10.79 19.17 5.53
N THR A 85 -9.64 18.55 5.20
CA THR A 85 -9.43 17.10 5.38
C THR A 85 -9.53 16.69 6.84
N LYS A 86 -10.30 15.63 7.10
CA LYS A 86 -10.42 15.01 8.43
C LYS A 86 -9.97 13.56 8.42
N LYS A 87 -10.40 12.80 7.40
CA LYS A 87 -10.15 11.36 7.27
C LYS A 87 -9.42 11.06 5.99
N ILE A 88 -8.35 10.27 6.08
CA ILE A 88 -7.51 9.88 4.95
C ILE A 88 -7.42 8.36 4.89
N VAL A 89 -7.65 7.79 3.71
CA VAL A 89 -7.25 6.41 3.41
C VAL A 89 -6.03 6.43 2.51
N ALA A 90 -5.01 5.66 2.86
CA ALA A 90 -3.78 5.53 2.06
C ALA A 90 -3.49 4.06 1.75
N SER A 91 -3.02 3.78 0.54
CA SER A 91 -2.63 2.42 0.14
C SER A 91 -1.11 2.19 0.19
N CYS A 92 -0.34 3.23 0.46
CA CYS A 92 1.10 3.14 0.71
C CYS A 92 1.40 3.25 2.20
N PRO A 93 2.02 2.23 2.84
CA PRO A 93 2.39 2.27 4.25
C PRO A 93 3.34 3.39 4.62
N HIS A 94 4.19 3.85 3.70
CA HIS A 94 5.07 4.99 3.90
C HIS A 94 4.27 6.27 4.04
N CYS A 95 3.34 6.53 3.11
CA CYS A 95 2.43 7.69 3.19
C CYS A 95 1.56 7.60 4.45
N PHE A 96 0.97 6.43 4.71
CA PHE A 96 0.18 6.17 5.91
C PHE A 96 0.95 6.53 7.19
N ASN A 97 2.16 6.00 7.35
CA ASN A 97 2.99 6.27 8.51
C ASN A 97 3.34 7.75 8.65
N THR A 98 3.76 8.37 7.56
CA THR A 98 4.21 9.77 7.57
C THR A 98 3.07 10.72 7.92
N ILE A 99 1.91 10.56 7.28
CA ILE A 99 0.75 11.42 7.54
C ILE A 99 0.23 11.18 8.97
N LYS A 100 0.13 9.92 9.41
CA LYS A 100 -0.43 9.54 10.71
C LYS A 100 0.47 9.91 11.88
N ASN A 101 1.78 9.62 11.77
CA ASN A 101 2.67 9.61 12.92
C ASN A 101 3.70 10.75 12.91
N GLU A 102 3.98 11.36 11.76
CA GLU A 102 5.03 12.35 11.62
C GLU A 102 4.49 13.77 11.36
N TYR A 103 3.43 13.92 10.58
CA TYR A 103 2.78 15.22 10.34
C TYR A 103 2.22 15.90 11.60
N PRO A 104 1.76 15.17 12.65
CA PRO A 104 1.30 15.82 13.88
C PRO A 104 2.34 16.73 14.52
N SER A 105 3.62 16.41 14.45
CA SER A 105 4.72 17.26 14.96
C SER A 105 4.87 18.60 14.21
N LEU A 106 4.27 18.69 13.01
CA LEU A 106 4.27 19.86 12.14
C LEU A 106 2.87 20.53 12.03
N GLY A 107 1.92 20.09 12.87
CA GLY A 107 0.56 20.66 12.93
C GLY A 107 -0.48 19.96 12.04
N GLY A 108 -0.14 18.88 11.34
CA GLY A 108 -1.05 18.10 10.50
C GLY A 108 -1.69 16.95 11.27
N ASN A 109 -2.93 17.13 11.77
CA ASN A 109 -3.64 16.13 12.57
C ASN A 109 -4.85 15.58 11.80
N TYR A 110 -4.76 14.32 11.36
CA TYR A 110 -5.79 13.65 10.56
C TYR A 110 -6.06 12.25 11.10
N GLU A 111 -7.30 11.77 10.93
CA GLU A 111 -7.61 10.35 11.09
C GLU A 111 -7.13 9.61 9.84
N VAL A 112 -6.07 8.80 9.98
CA VAL A 112 -5.48 8.10 8.85
C VAL A 112 -5.65 6.60 9.00
N ILE A 113 -6.21 5.95 8.00
CA ILE A 113 -6.38 4.50 7.92
C ILE A 113 -5.64 3.94 6.71
N HIS A 114 -5.04 2.76 6.85
CA HIS A 114 -4.47 2.05 5.72
C HIS A 114 -5.56 1.27 4.97
N HIS A 115 -5.46 1.16 3.64
CA HIS A 115 -6.48 0.45 2.84
C HIS A 115 -6.70 -0.99 3.31
N ALA A 116 -5.68 -1.67 3.83
CA ALA A 116 -5.84 -3.03 4.37
C ALA A 116 -6.78 -3.08 5.57
N GLU A 117 -6.72 -2.10 6.46
CA GLU A 117 -7.62 -1.98 7.62
C GLU A 117 -9.05 -1.70 7.15
N LEU A 118 -9.20 -0.75 6.21
CA LEU A 118 -10.50 -0.38 5.67
C LEU A 118 -11.15 -1.54 4.91
N LEU A 119 -10.42 -2.21 4.00
CA LEU A 119 -10.93 -3.37 3.26
C LEU A 119 -11.35 -4.50 4.20
N THR A 120 -10.55 -4.78 5.24
CA THR A 120 -10.89 -5.76 6.27
C THR A 120 -12.19 -5.39 6.98
N HIS A 121 -12.35 -4.12 7.36
CA HIS A 121 -13.58 -3.64 7.99
C HIS A 121 -14.78 -3.80 7.06
N LEU A 122 -14.67 -3.37 5.80
CA LEU A 122 -15.74 -3.47 4.81
C LEU A 122 -16.18 -4.91 4.53
N MET A 123 -15.23 -5.86 4.54
CA MET A 123 -15.54 -7.29 4.45
C MET A 123 -16.27 -7.79 5.70
N LYS A 124 -15.82 -7.42 6.90
CA LYS A 124 -16.44 -7.81 8.18
C LYS A 124 -17.89 -7.34 8.30
N VAL A 125 -18.18 -6.11 7.86
CA VAL A 125 -19.54 -5.55 7.90
C VAL A 125 -20.39 -5.95 6.69
N GLY A 126 -19.85 -6.76 5.77
CA GLY A 126 -20.55 -7.29 4.61
C GLY A 126 -20.79 -6.27 3.47
N ARG A 127 -20.13 -5.11 3.51
CA ARG A 127 -20.17 -4.12 2.41
C ARG A 127 -19.30 -4.55 1.21
N LEU A 128 -18.35 -5.46 1.43
CA LEU A 128 -17.49 -6.04 0.39
C LEU A 128 -17.52 -7.57 0.55
N ARG A 129 -17.97 -8.29 -0.47
CA ARG A 129 -18.17 -9.74 -0.40
C ARG A 129 -17.51 -10.42 -1.60
N PRO A 130 -16.27 -10.94 -1.44
CA PRO A 130 -15.66 -11.82 -2.42
C PRO A 130 -16.54 -13.06 -2.62
N GLY A 131 -16.88 -13.39 -3.88
CA GLY A 131 -17.80 -14.48 -4.18
C GLY A 131 -17.27 -15.49 -5.20
N PHE A 132 -16.31 -15.08 -6.04
CA PHE A 132 -15.71 -15.97 -7.02
C PHE A 132 -14.54 -16.73 -6.43
N ASN A 133 -14.50 -18.04 -6.72
CA ASN A 133 -13.45 -18.93 -6.26
C ASN A 133 -12.13 -18.65 -6.98
N TYR A 134 -11.16 -18.13 -6.26
CA TYR A 134 -9.81 -17.92 -6.74
C TYR A 134 -8.92 -19.08 -6.27
N LYS A 135 -8.79 -20.13 -7.09
CA LYS A 135 -7.92 -21.27 -6.75
C LYS A 135 -6.46 -20.88 -6.92
N GLY A 136 -5.72 -20.81 -5.83
CA GLY A 136 -4.29 -20.54 -5.85
C GLY A 136 -3.67 -20.43 -4.47
N THR A 137 -2.37 -20.64 -4.44
CA THR A 137 -1.55 -20.51 -3.23
C THR A 137 -0.94 -19.12 -3.18
N VAL A 138 -1.13 -18.43 -2.06
CA VAL A 138 -0.71 -17.04 -1.86
C VAL A 138 0.25 -16.97 -0.67
N THR A 139 1.41 -16.35 -0.86
CA THR A 139 2.24 -15.90 0.25
C THR A 139 2.16 -14.40 0.42
N TYR A 140 2.15 -13.92 1.67
CA TYR A 140 2.02 -12.51 1.96
C TYR A 140 3.35 -11.89 2.39
N HIS A 141 3.77 -10.84 1.69
CA HIS A 141 4.90 -10.01 2.11
C HIS A 141 4.42 -8.91 3.05
N ASP A 142 4.92 -8.93 4.29
CA ASP A 142 4.65 -7.89 5.28
C ASP A 142 5.46 -6.62 5.00
N PRO A 143 4.82 -5.51 4.58
CA PRO A 143 5.51 -4.23 4.44
C PRO A 143 5.98 -3.74 5.81
N CYS A 144 7.25 -3.35 5.92
CA CYS A 144 7.84 -3.01 7.22
C CYS A 144 7.13 -1.83 7.92
N TYR A 145 6.73 -0.80 7.17
CA TYR A 145 6.00 0.35 7.72
C TYR A 145 4.56 0.00 8.12
N LEU A 146 3.94 -0.99 7.49
CA LEU A 146 2.62 -1.45 7.89
C LEU A 146 2.69 -2.35 9.14
N GLY A 147 3.41 -3.46 9.03
CA GLY A 147 3.46 -4.49 10.09
C GLY A 147 4.34 -4.09 11.27
N ARG A 148 5.60 -3.71 11.01
CA ARG A 148 6.58 -3.46 12.09
C ARG A 148 6.35 -2.11 12.79
N HIS A 149 6.15 -1.03 12.04
CA HIS A 149 5.99 0.30 12.61
C HIS A 149 4.56 0.58 13.08
N ASN A 150 3.54 0.14 12.35
CA ASN A 150 2.15 0.46 12.65
C ASN A 150 1.33 -0.73 13.18
N ARG A 151 1.92 -1.92 13.32
CA ARG A 151 1.30 -3.13 13.91
C ARG A 151 0.06 -3.65 13.16
N VAL A 152 -0.14 -3.24 11.92
CA VAL A 152 -1.19 -3.76 11.03
C VAL A 152 -0.66 -5.05 10.36
N ILE A 153 -0.95 -6.20 10.97
CA ILE A 153 -0.37 -7.50 10.60
C ILE A 153 -1.45 -8.49 10.18
N MET A 154 -2.56 -8.52 10.90
CA MET A 154 -3.61 -9.50 10.68
C MET A 154 -4.61 -9.06 9.60
N GLU A 155 -4.81 -7.78 9.42
CA GLU A 155 -5.80 -7.22 8.50
C GLU A 155 -5.57 -7.67 7.05
N PRO A 156 -4.36 -7.61 6.48
CA PRO A 156 -4.11 -8.13 5.13
C PRO A 156 -4.38 -9.63 5.02
N ARG A 157 -4.04 -10.40 6.05
CA ARG A 157 -4.30 -11.85 6.11
C ARG A 157 -5.78 -12.16 6.20
N GLN A 158 -6.56 -11.36 6.93
CA GLN A 158 -8.01 -11.48 7.00
C GLN A 158 -8.67 -11.17 5.64
N VAL A 159 -8.15 -10.19 4.91
CA VAL A 159 -8.57 -9.94 3.53
C VAL A 159 -8.36 -11.18 2.67
N LEU A 160 -7.15 -11.73 2.65
CA LEU A 160 -6.83 -12.91 1.85
C LEU A 160 -7.63 -14.15 2.27
N ALA A 161 -7.82 -14.35 3.59
CA ALA A 161 -8.62 -15.46 4.12
C ALA A 161 -10.11 -15.37 3.75
N GLY A 162 -10.61 -14.16 3.51
CA GLY A 162 -11.98 -13.92 3.08
C GLY A 162 -12.23 -14.18 1.59
N ILE A 163 -11.19 -14.47 0.80
CA ILE A 163 -11.34 -14.78 -0.63
C ILE A 163 -11.50 -16.29 -0.80
N PRO A 164 -12.63 -16.77 -1.35
CA PRO A 164 -12.87 -18.19 -1.53
C PRO A 164 -11.79 -18.85 -2.41
N GLY A 165 -11.27 -20.01 -1.98
CA GLY A 165 -10.30 -20.82 -2.73
C GLY A 165 -8.84 -20.37 -2.60
N VAL A 166 -8.54 -19.28 -1.89
CA VAL A 166 -7.17 -18.90 -1.58
C VAL A 166 -6.60 -19.77 -0.46
N THR A 167 -5.44 -20.35 -0.71
CA THR A 167 -4.63 -21.04 0.30
C THR A 167 -3.46 -20.15 0.69
N GLN A 168 -3.38 -19.73 1.95
CA GLN A 168 -2.28 -18.91 2.43
C GLN A 168 -1.12 -19.76 2.95
N VAL A 169 0.10 -19.45 2.52
CA VAL A 169 1.37 -20.01 3.03
C VAL A 169 2.27 -18.87 3.52
N GLU A 170 2.89 -19.05 4.66
CA GLU A 170 3.75 -18.02 5.25
C GLU A 170 5.21 -18.23 4.84
N MET A 171 5.92 -17.11 4.62
CA MET A 171 7.38 -17.12 4.55
C MET A 171 8.00 -17.35 5.93
N GLY A 172 9.22 -17.86 6.00
CA GLY A 172 9.93 -18.07 7.28
C GLY A 172 10.09 -16.78 8.10
N ARG A 173 10.38 -15.67 7.42
CA ARG A 173 10.45 -14.32 8.03
C ARG A 173 9.16 -13.54 7.70
N CYS A 174 8.13 -13.68 8.52
CA CYS A 174 6.83 -13.04 8.33
C CYS A 174 6.40 -12.23 9.56
N ARG A 175 5.33 -11.48 9.44
CA ARG A 175 4.73 -10.66 10.49
C ARG A 175 5.74 -9.64 11.04
N GLU A 176 5.93 -9.56 12.37
CA GLU A 176 6.89 -8.66 13.03
C GLU A 176 8.34 -8.92 12.60
N LYS A 177 8.65 -10.16 12.21
CA LYS A 177 9.97 -10.59 11.73
C LYS A 177 10.13 -10.49 10.21
N GLY A 178 9.13 -9.90 9.52
CA GLY A 178 9.12 -9.77 8.06
C GLY A 178 10.41 -9.14 7.54
N PHE A 179 11.04 -9.77 6.54
CA PHE A 179 12.23 -9.21 5.90
C PHE A 179 11.87 -8.08 4.94
N CYS A 180 12.74 -7.09 4.79
CA CYS A 180 12.49 -5.91 3.97
C CYS A 180 12.44 -6.25 2.46
N CYS A 181 11.65 -5.49 1.69
CA CYS A 181 11.68 -5.54 0.22
C CYS A 181 12.85 -4.75 -0.40
N GLY A 182 13.54 -3.92 0.39
CA GLY A 182 14.66 -3.13 -0.07
C GLY A 182 14.33 -1.73 -0.62
N ALA A 183 13.05 -1.31 -0.67
CA ALA A 183 12.67 -0.03 -1.27
C ALA A 183 12.94 1.21 -0.39
N GLY A 184 12.86 1.05 0.94
CA GLY A 184 12.87 2.16 1.89
C GLY A 184 14.15 3.01 1.84
N GLY A 185 14.04 4.27 2.28
CA GLY A 185 15.16 5.21 2.25
C GLY A 185 15.60 5.59 0.85
N ALA A 186 14.65 5.70 -0.08
CA ALA A 186 14.89 5.96 -1.50
C ALA A 186 15.75 4.91 -2.24
N ARG A 187 16.02 3.76 -1.60
CA ARG A 187 16.87 2.70 -2.16
C ARG A 187 16.33 2.12 -3.46
N MET A 188 15.01 2.17 -3.68
CA MET A 188 14.42 1.70 -4.93
C MET A 188 14.91 2.47 -6.17
N TRP A 189 15.40 3.71 -5.99
CA TRP A 189 15.97 4.53 -7.07
C TRP A 189 17.49 4.50 -7.12
N MET A 190 18.12 3.68 -6.27
CA MET A 190 19.57 3.55 -6.18
C MET A 190 20.00 2.17 -6.67
N GLU A 191 21.17 2.10 -7.29
CA GLU A 191 21.81 0.82 -7.60
C GLU A 191 22.43 0.19 -6.36
N GLU A 192 22.23 -1.12 -6.20
CA GLU A 192 22.87 -1.92 -5.15
C GLU A 192 23.98 -2.76 -5.76
N ASN A 193 25.22 -2.26 -5.68
CA ASN A 193 26.40 -2.88 -6.27
C ASN A 193 27.26 -3.63 -5.25
N ILE A 194 26.85 -3.65 -3.95
CA ILE A 194 27.59 -4.30 -2.87
C ILE A 194 26.75 -5.46 -2.32
N GLY A 195 27.30 -6.66 -2.41
CA GLY A 195 26.63 -7.87 -1.91
C GLY A 195 25.40 -8.29 -2.74
N LYS A 196 24.44 -8.90 -2.07
CA LYS A 196 23.17 -9.37 -2.68
C LYS A 196 22.07 -8.32 -2.50
N ARG A 197 21.36 -7.99 -3.56
CA ARG A 197 20.22 -7.06 -3.48
C ARG A 197 19.16 -7.58 -2.51
N VAL A 198 18.66 -6.69 -1.67
CA VAL A 198 17.67 -7.02 -0.61
C VAL A 198 16.38 -7.61 -1.19
N ASN A 199 15.88 -7.06 -2.31
CA ASN A 199 14.67 -7.55 -2.95
C ASN A 199 14.85 -8.98 -3.49
N MET A 200 16.03 -9.33 -4.02
CA MET A 200 16.33 -10.68 -4.49
C MET A 200 16.29 -11.69 -3.34
N GLU A 201 16.90 -11.35 -2.18
CA GLU A 201 16.87 -12.20 -0.99
C GLU A 201 15.43 -12.44 -0.51
N ARG A 202 14.61 -11.35 -0.44
CA ARG A 202 13.21 -11.47 -0.02
C ARG A 202 12.36 -12.26 -1.00
N THR A 203 12.57 -12.04 -2.30
CA THR A 203 11.84 -12.75 -3.35
C THR A 203 12.18 -14.24 -3.36
N ASN A 204 13.46 -14.61 -3.17
CA ASN A 204 13.84 -16.01 -3.08
C ASN A 204 13.15 -16.73 -1.91
N GLU A 205 12.99 -16.06 -0.77
CA GLU A 205 12.23 -16.60 0.36
C GLU A 205 10.75 -16.80 0.01
N ALA A 206 10.15 -15.85 -0.73
CA ALA A 206 8.78 -15.97 -1.20
C ALA A 206 8.61 -17.11 -2.22
N LEU A 207 9.51 -17.23 -3.20
CA LEU A 207 9.49 -18.31 -4.19
C LEU A 207 9.68 -19.68 -3.56
N ALA A 208 10.48 -19.79 -2.49
CA ALA A 208 10.69 -21.04 -1.75
C ALA A 208 9.42 -21.56 -1.05
N THR A 209 8.37 -20.76 -0.91
CA THR A 209 7.08 -21.20 -0.38
C THR A 209 6.26 -22.03 -1.37
N GLY A 210 6.63 -22.01 -2.66
CA GLY A 210 5.86 -22.62 -3.74
C GLY A 210 4.54 -21.91 -4.06
N ALA A 211 4.37 -20.67 -3.61
CA ALA A 211 3.15 -19.91 -3.88
C ALA A 211 3.08 -19.39 -5.33
N ASP A 212 1.88 -19.44 -5.91
CA ASP A 212 1.59 -18.90 -7.25
C ASP A 212 1.56 -17.36 -7.26
N ILE A 213 1.30 -16.80 -6.07
CA ILE A 213 1.13 -15.34 -5.89
C ILE A 213 1.91 -14.87 -4.67
N ILE A 214 2.63 -13.77 -4.85
CA ILE A 214 3.16 -12.95 -3.76
C ILE A 214 2.24 -11.76 -3.60
N SER A 215 1.47 -11.72 -2.51
CA SER A 215 0.61 -10.58 -2.21
C SER A 215 1.27 -9.62 -1.22
N THR A 216 0.98 -8.35 -1.35
CA THR A 216 1.45 -7.31 -0.42
C THR A 216 0.39 -6.21 -0.28
N ALA A 217 0.63 -5.26 0.61
CA ALA A 217 -0.22 -4.08 0.79
C ALA A 217 0.64 -2.80 0.77
N CYS A 218 1.52 -2.71 -0.24
CA CYS A 218 2.43 -1.58 -0.42
C CYS A 218 2.88 -1.50 -1.89
N PRO A 219 2.66 -0.38 -2.59
CA PRO A 219 3.07 -0.25 -3.99
C PRO A 219 4.58 -0.36 -4.17
N PHE A 220 5.39 0.18 -3.25
CA PHE A 220 6.85 0.03 -3.33
C PHE A 220 7.30 -1.42 -3.16
N CYS A 221 6.72 -2.16 -2.20
CA CYS A 221 7.03 -3.57 -2.03
C CYS A 221 6.62 -4.37 -3.27
N MET A 222 5.45 -4.07 -3.84
CA MET A 222 4.96 -4.72 -5.07
C MET A 222 5.95 -4.53 -6.23
N ILE A 223 6.42 -3.30 -6.47
CA ILE A 223 7.40 -2.98 -7.52
C ILE A 223 8.70 -3.76 -7.31
N MET A 224 9.26 -3.70 -6.09
CA MET A 224 10.55 -4.34 -5.78
C MET A 224 10.51 -5.87 -5.91
N LEU A 225 9.41 -6.49 -5.48
CA LEU A 225 9.24 -7.94 -5.56
C LEU A 225 8.96 -8.40 -6.99
N ASP A 226 8.16 -7.65 -7.75
CA ASP A 226 7.87 -7.94 -9.15
C ASP A 226 9.15 -7.88 -10.02
N ASP A 227 9.98 -6.85 -9.81
CA ASP A 227 11.27 -6.73 -10.49
C ASP A 227 12.18 -7.93 -10.15
N ALA A 228 12.20 -8.37 -8.89
CA ALA A 228 13.02 -9.50 -8.47
C ALA A 228 12.45 -10.86 -8.93
N VAL A 229 11.13 -11.03 -9.03
CA VAL A 229 10.50 -12.22 -9.63
C VAL A 229 10.91 -12.34 -11.10
N LYS A 230 10.84 -11.24 -11.85
CA LYS A 230 11.27 -11.17 -13.26
C LYS A 230 12.77 -11.44 -13.42
N ALA A 231 13.60 -10.86 -12.54
CA ALA A 231 15.05 -11.08 -12.54
C ALA A 231 15.43 -12.55 -12.22
N ASN A 232 14.57 -13.28 -11.50
CA ASN A 232 14.71 -14.72 -11.28
C ASN A 232 14.16 -15.59 -12.46
N GLY A 233 13.68 -14.99 -13.54
CA GLY A 233 13.07 -15.70 -14.67
C GLY A 233 11.73 -16.35 -14.33
N LYS A 234 11.02 -15.87 -13.28
CA LYS A 234 9.77 -16.45 -12.79
C LYS A 234 8.54 -15.57 -13.08
N GLY A 235 8.70 -14.55 -13.93
CA GLY A 235 7.62 -13.58 -14.24
C GLY A 235 6.36 -14.19 -14.86
N ASP A 236 6.49 -15.30 -15.57
CA ASP A 236 5.35 -16.03 -16.18
C ASP A 236 4.71 -17.05 -15.22
N GLU A 237 5.39 -17.42 -14.14
CA GLU A 237 4.94 -18.43 -13.18
C GLU A 237 4.34 -17.83 -11.91
N VAL A 238 4.91 -16.72 -11.42
CA VAL A 238 4.54 -16.10 -10.14
C VAL A 238 4.16 -14.64 -10.34
N SER A 239 2.96 -14.28 -9.89
CA SER A 239 2.46 -12.90 -9.94
C SER A 239 2.71 -12.18 -8.63
N VAL A 240 3.01 -10.87 -8.70
CA VAL A 240 3.08 -9.99 -7.52
C VAL A 240 1.92 -9.00 -7.58
N VAL A 241 1.04 -9.02 -6.58
CA VAL A 241 -0.20 -8.22 -6.58
C VAL A 241 -0.52 -7.63 -5.20
N ASP A 242 -1.25 -6.52 -5.22
CA ASP A 242 -1.80 -5.95 -4.00
C ASP A 242 -3.04 -6.72 -3.52
N ILE A 243 -3.32 -6.67 -2.21
CA ILE A 243 -4.53 -7.30 -1.62
C ILE A 243 -5.82 -6.79 -2.24
N SER A 244 -5.90 -5.52 -2.67
CA SER A 244 -7.06 -4.95 -3.34
C SER A 244 -7.32 -5.62 -4.70
N GLN A 245 -6.26 -5.93 -5.45
CA GLN A 245 -6.34 -6.64 -6.72
C GLN A 245 -6.77 -8.10 -6.53
N MET A 246 -6.41 -8.71 -5.40
CA MET A 246 -6.89 -10.06 -5.03
C MET A 246 -8.40 -10.06 -4.79
N ILE A 247 -8.92 -9.08 -4.04
CA ILE A 247 -10.37 -8.93 -3.83
C ILE A 247 -11.07 -8.68 -5.17
N GLU A 248 -10.54 -7.77 -5.98
CA GLU A 248 -11.15 -7.40 -7.26
C GLU A 248 -11.36 -8.62 -8.17
N LYS A 249 -10.35 -9.48 -8.29
CA LYS A 249 -10.45 -10.75 -9.06
C LYS A 249 -11.51 -11.70 -8.50
N SER A 250 -11.89 -11.57 -7.24
CA SER A 250 -12.86 -12.43 -6.54
C SER A 250 -14.26 -11.84 -6.49
N ILE A 251 -14.47 -10.61 -6.93
CA ILE A 251 -15.79 -9.96 -6.92
C ILE A 251 -16.42 -9.94 -8.32
N GLY A 252 -15.64 -10.01 -9.38
CA GLY A 252 -16.09 -9.97 -10.78
C GLY A 252 -16.35 -8.55 -11.28
#